data_2d379386f7dbfc129118185d4e1c61ab
#
_entry.id   2d379386f7dbfc129118185d4e1c61ab
#
_cell.length_a   1.000
_cell.length_b   1.000
_cell.length_c   1.000
_cell.angle_alpha   90.00
_cell.angle_beta   90.00
_cell.angle_gamma   90.00
#
_symmetry.space_group_name_H-M   'P 1'
#
loop_
_entity.id
_entity.type
_entity.pdbx_description
1 polymer ?
#
loop_
_entity_poly.entity_id
_entity_poly.type
_entity_poly.pdbx_seq_one_letter_code
_entity_poly.pdbx_strand_id
1 'polypeptide(L)'
;MKKEETSIIRIAGKDIAGSYNIPKALNQVKGIGINMAHAIALVAERKHQIKQTTQIGTLDDATIEKLEAIIKEPQKNGIPSFLLNKQREPETNQDMHLVGSDLIVKVKQEIESEIKKQSWRGYRHQYKQKVRGQRTRSTGRTGDTIGVMKSKAVPAPAAKPADAKKK
;
A
#
# COMPACT_ATOMS: atom_id res chain seq x y z
N MET A 1 25.55 -23.68 1.16
CA MET A 1 24.52 -22.71 0.77
C MET A 1 23.41 -22.80 1.79
N LYS A 2 23.30 -21.82 2.71
CA LYS A 2 22.16 -21.73 3.63
C LYS A 2 20.92 -21.45 2.78
N LYS A 3 19.92 -22.34 2.81
CA LYS A 3 18.58 -22.04 2.33
C LYS A 3 18.12 -20.83 3.16
N GLU A 4 18.03 -19.68 2.52
CA GLU A 4 17.32 -18.54 3.08
C GLU A 4 15.87 -18.96 3.18
N GLU A 5 15.44 -19.31 4.37
CA GLU A 5 14.02 -19.50 4.66
C GLU A 5 13.41 -18.14 4.42
N THR A 6 12.63 -18.02 3.35
CA THR A 6 11.88 -16.82 3.01
C THR A 6 10.71 -16.72 3.99
N SER A 7 11.02 -16.35 5.24
CA SER A 7 10.00 -16.05 6.23
C SER A 7 9.18 -14.85 5.71
N ILE A 8 7.88 -15.01 5.66
CA ILE A 8 6.95 -13.92 5.33
C ILE A 8 6.47 -13.34 6.66
N ILE A 9 6.66 -12.04 6.82
CA ILE A 9 6.22 -11.31 8.01
C ILE A 9 5.12 -10.34 7.63
N ARG A 10 4.09 -10.25 8.46
CA ARG A 10 2.99 -9.34 8.25
C ARG A 10 3.15 -8.09 9.12
N ILE A 11 3.18 -6.91 8.47
CA ILE A 11 3.28 -5.62 9.15
C ILE A 11 2.19 -4.69 8.60
N ALA A 12 1.42 -4.09 9.48
CA ALA A 12 0.32 -3.18 9.15
C ALA A 12 -0.60 -3.72 8.03
N GLY A 13 -0.90 -5.03 8.08
CA GLY A 13 -1.76 -5.72 7.13
C GLY A 13 -1.13 -6.06 5.78
N LYS A 14 0.19 -5.85 5.59
CA LYS A 14 0.94 -6.20 4.37
C LYS A 14 1.90 -7.34 4.66
N ASP A 15 1.88 -8.35 3.80
CA ASP A 15 2.84 -9.46 3.84
C ASP A 15 4.14 -9.03 3.14
N ILE A 16 5.26 -9.18 3.81
CA ILE A 16 6.59 -8.68 3.43
C ILE A 16 7.59 -9.83 3.51
N ALA A 17 8.45 -9.96 2.52
CA ALA A 17 9.52 -10.95 2.55
C ALA A 17 10.57 -10.60 3.62
N GLY A 18 10.93 -11.57 4.45
CA GLY A 18 11.86 -11.41 5.57
C GLY A 18 13.30 -11.06 5.18
N SER A 19 13.67 -11.22 3.91
CA SER A 19 14.99 -10.84 3.38
C SER A 19 15.25 -9.35 3.31
N TYR A 20 14.21 -8.51 3.44
CA TYR A 20 14.36 -7.06 3.35
C TYR A 20 14.84 -6.46 4.67
N ASN A 21 15.71 -5.43 4.58
CA ASN A 21 16.07 -4.59 5.72
C ASN A 21 14.87 -3.75 6.16
N ILE A 22 14.83 -3.33 7.42
CA ILE A 22 13.73 -2.61 8.03
C ILE A 22 13.21 -1.44 7.17
N PRO A 23 14.02 -0.47 6.70
CA PRO A 23 13.52 0.65 5.90
C PRO A 23 12.91 0.20 4.57
N LYS A 24 13.50 -0.81 3.91
CA LYS A 24 13.00 -1.35 2.64
C LYS A 24 11.69 -2.12 2.83
N ALA A 25 11.57 -2.85 3.92
CA ALA A 25 10.38 -3.57 4.30
C ALA A 25 9.22 -2.61 4.61
N LEU A 26 9.46 -1.59 5.42
CA LEU A 26 8.48 -0.57 5.76
C LEU A 26 7.99 0.22 4.53
N ASN A 27 8.86 0.50 3.57
CA ASN A 27 8.47 1.16 2.32
C ASN A 27 7.51 0.34 1.44
N GLN A 28 7.37 -0.96 1.69
CA GLN A 28 6.38 -1.80 1.02
C GLN A 28 4.96 -1.53 1.51
N VAL A 29 4.82 -0.94 2.69
CA VAL A 29 3.53 -0.69 3.34
C VAL A 29 2.91 0.57 2.73
N LYS A 30 1.65 0.46 2.33
CA LYS A 30 0.93 1.60 1.75
C LYS A 30 0.77 2.72 2.80
N GLY A 31 1.21 3.91 2.46
CA GLY A 31 1.21 5.08 3.34
C GLY A 31 2.59 5.42 3.92
N ILE A 32 3.56 4.51 3.84
CA ILE A 32 4.92 4.73 4.29
C ILE A 32 5.82 4.90 3.07
N GLY A 33 6.35 6.09 2.88
CA GLY A 33 7.35 6.38 1.86
C GLY A 33 8.78 6.20 2.39
N ILE A 34 9.77 6.37 1.52
CA ILE A 34 11.19 6.18 1.84
C ILE A 34 11.62 7.01 3.07
N ASN A 35 11.28 8.30 3.11
CA ASN A 35 11.68 9.20 4.19
C ASN A 35 11.03 8.80 5.52
N MET A 36 9.75 8.44 5.50
CA MET A 36 9.04 7.98 6.70
C MET A 36 9.56 6.62 7.17
N ALA A 37 9.89 5.71 6.26
CA ALA A 37 10.50 4.42 6.59
C ALA A 37 11.85 4.59 7.29
N HIS A 38 12.69 5.50 6.81
CA HIS A 38 13.95 5.83 7.46
C HIS A 38 13.75 6.49 8.83
N ALA A 39 12.79 7.40 8.96
CA ALA A 39 12.48 8.04 10.24
C ALA A 39 12.03 7.02 11.28
N ILE A 40 11.14 6.09 10.90
CA ILE A 40 10.68 5.01 11.78
C ILE A 40 11.85 4.10 12.18
N ALA A 41 12.72 3.73 11.22
CA ALA A 41 13.87 2.89 11.48
C ALA A 41 14.88 3.57 12.44
N LEU A 42 15.11 4.88 12.30
CA LEU A 42 15.93 5.67 13.23
C LEU A 42 15.35 5.71 14.65
N VAL A 43 14.03 5.86 14.76
CA VAL A 43 13.35 5.84 16.06
C VAL A 43 13.43 4.45 16.69
N ALA A 44 13.26 3.40 15.89
CA ALA A 44 13.40 2.00 16.34
C ALA A 44 14.83 1.71 16.83
N GLU A 45 15.84 2.24 16.15
CA GLU A 45 17.24 2.11 16.56
C GLU A 45 17.51 2.81 17.89
N ARG A 46 17.00 4.04 18.06
CA ARG A 46 17.19 4.82 19.30
C ARG A 46 16.46 4.25 20.52
N LYS A 47 15.20 3.77 20.34
CA LYS A 47 14.36 3.32 21.44
C LYS A 47 14.52 1.83 21.76
N HIS A 48 14.72 1.02 20.75
CA HIS A 48 14.72 -0.43 20.88
C HIS A 48 16.02 -1.11 20.45
N GLN A 49 17.05 -0.31 20.09
CA GLN A 49 18.38 -0.79 19.68
C GLN A 49 18.35 -1.74 18.45
N ILE A 50 17.33 -1.60 17.62
CA ILE A 50 17.18 -2.41 16.42
C ILE A 50 17.92 -1.72 15.26
N LYS A 51 19.02 -2.31 14.80
CA LYS A 51 19.82 -1.73 13.71
C LYS A 51 19.02 -1.66 12.41
N GLN A 52 19.11 -0.57 11.67
CA GLN A 52 18.41 -0.37 10.39
C GLN A 52 18.75 -1.43 9.33
N THR A 53 19.98 -1.96 9.38
CA THR A 53 20.47 -2.99 8.44
C THR A 53 19.95 -4.38 8.75
N THR A 54 19.30 -4.59 9.90
CA THR A 54 18.78 -5.90 10.29
C THR A 54 17.68 -6.33 9.33
N GLN A 55 17.72 -7.60 8.92
CA GLN A 55 16.67 -8.20 8.12
C GLN A 55 15.42 -8.39 8.98
N ILE A 56 14.25 -8.07 8.40
CA ILE A 56 13.00 -8.13 9.15
C ILE A 56 12.64 -9.56 9.56
N GLY A 57 13.08 -10.55 8.77
CA GLY A 57 12.87 -11.98 9.03
C GLY A 57 13.60 -12.54 10.26
N THR A 58 14.56 -11.79 10.81
CA THR A 58 15.31 -12.18 12.03
C THR A 58 14.75 -11.55 13.29
N LEU A 59 13.70 -10.73 13.18
CA LEU A 59 13.09 -10.04 14.33
C LEU A 59 12.08 -10.93 15.02
N ASP A 60 12.06 -10.86 16.35
CA ASP A 60 11.05 -11.52 17.17
C ASP A 60 9.68 -10.80 17.05
N ASP A 61 8.59 -11.51 17.26
CA ASP A 61 7.23 -10.97 17.21
C ASP A 61 7.05 -9.76 18.14
N ALA A 62 7.65 -9.80 19.35
CA ALA A 62 7.63 -8.69 20.28
C ALA A 62 8.30 -7.42 19.73
N THR A 63 9.31 -7.56 18.88
CA THR A 63 9.99 -6.41 18.23
C THR A 63 9.16 -5.88 17.05
N ILE A 64 8.44 -6.75 16.36
CA ILE A 64 7.51 -6.36 15.29
C ILE A 64 6.35 -5.56 15.87
N GLU A 65 5.77 -5.96 16.99
CA GLU A 65 4.73 -5.20 17.70
C GLU A 65 5.20 -3.80 18.10
N LYS A 66 6.45 -3.66 18.58
CA LYS A 66 7.04 -2.35 18.89
C LYS A 66 7.20 -1.47 17.64
N LEU A 67 7.57 -2.05 16.50
CA LEU A 67 7.60 -1.33 15.22
C LEU A 67 6.20 -0.89 14.80
N GLU A 68 5.19 -1.75 14.94
CA GLU A 68 3.80 -1.38 14.64
C GLU A 68 3.27 -0.27 15.56
N ALA A 69 3.65 -0.27 16.83
CA ALA A 69 3.30 0.82 17.75
C ALA A 69 3.91 2.17 17.32
N ILE A 70 5.16 2.17 16.82
CA ILE A 70 5.79 3.37 16.26
C ILE A 70 5.06 3.83 14.99
N ILE A 71 4.63 2.90 14.13
CA ILE A 71 3.89 3.20 12.89
C ILE A 71 2.53 3.83 13.20
N LYS A 72 1.80 3.32 14.21
CA LYS A 72 0.48 3.82 14.60
C LYS A 72 0.55 5.22 15.20
N GLU A 73 1.55 5.49 16.04
CA GLU A 73 1.68 6.76 16.75
C GLU A 73 3.06 7.41 16.55
N PRO A 74 3.38 7.86 15.34
CA PRO A 74 4.72 8.38 15.03
C PRO A 74 5.04 9.69 15.78
N GLN A 75 4.07 10.55 16.00
CA GLN A 75 4.28 11.81 16.75
C GLN A 75 4.71 11.57 18.19
N LYS A 76 4.06 10.67 18.90
CA LYS A 76 4.43 10.32 20.29
C LYS A 76 5.84 9.71 20.37
N ASN A 77 6.29 9.17 19.26
CA ASN A 77 7.62 8.59 19.14
C ASN A 77 8.71 9.59 18.72
N GLY A 78 8.35 10.88 18.54
CA GLY A 78 9.30 11.95 18.22
C GLY A 78 9.52 12.16 16.72
N ILE A 79 8.65 11.61 15.86
CA ILE A 79 8.67 11.90 14.43
C ILE A 79 7.94 13.23 14.20
N PRO A 80 8.55 14.19 13.50
CA PRO A 80 7.98 15.52 13.29
C PRO A 80 6.72 15.46 12.40
N SER A 81 5.77 16.36 12.65
CA SER A 81 4.46 16.39 12.01
C SER A 81 4.52 16.59 10.49
N PHE A 82 5.55 17.26 9.97
CA PHE A 82 5.70 17.47 8.52
C PHE A 82 5.95 16.19 7.70
N LEU A 83 6.37 15.09 8.36
CA LEU A 83 6.53 13.78 7.71
C LEU A 83 5.23 12.99 7.62
N LEU A 84 4.19 13.41 8.33
CA LEU A 84 2.91 12.72 8.35
C LEU A 84 2.16 12.91 7.05
N ASN A 85 1.39 11.89 6.64
CA ASN A 85 0.63 11.94 5.39
C ASN A 85 -0.70 12.68 5.52
N LYS A 86 -1.21 12.89 6.73
CA LYS A 86 -2.44 13.62 7.01
C LYS A 86 -2.19 14.66 8.08
N GLN A 87 -2.15 15.93 7.68
CA GLN A 87 -1.99 17.06 8.59
C GLN A 87 -3.29 17.84 8.66
N ARG A 88 -3.63 18.33 9.84
CA ARG A 88 -4.81 19.16 10.11
C ARG A 88 -6.09 18.57 9.56
N GLU A 89 -6.48 17.42 10.09
CA GLU A 89 -7.78 16.81 9.74
C GLU A 89 -8.91 17.82 9.92
N PRO A 90 -9.77 18.06 8.91
CA PRO A 90 -10.83 19.08 8.98
C PRO A 90 -11.83 18.86 10.14
N GLU A 91 -12.04 17.63 10.57
CA GLU A 91 -12.99 17.29 11.63
C GLU A 91 -12.38 17.39 13.03
N THR A 92 -11.15 16.90 13.20
CA THR A 92 -10.49 16.81 14.51
C THR A 92 -9.38 17.82 14.72
N ASN A 93 -8.95 18.51 13.66
CA ASN A 93 -7.79 19.42 13.63
C ASN A 93 -6.49 18.77 14.15
N GLN A 94 -6.39 17.45 14.10
CA GLN A 94 -5.23 16.69 14.54
C GLN A 94 -4.40 16.22 13.36
N ASP A 95 -3.10 16.12 13.58
CA ASP A 95 -2.19 15.51 12.65
C ASP A 95 -2.15 14.01 12.90
N MET A 96 -2.30 13.19 11.86
CA MET A 96 -2.27 11.74 11.97
C MET A 96 -1.51 11.10 10.83
N HIS A 97 -1.05 9.88 11.02
CA HIS A 97 -0.41 9.10 9.98
C HIS A 97 -1.24 7.84 9.69
N LEU A 98 -1.79 7.79 8.49
CA LEU A 98 -2.67 6.69 8.09
C LEU A 98 -1.90 5.69 7.23
N VAL A 99 -2.07 4.40 7.52
CA VAL A 99 -1.32 3.31 6.90
C VAL A 99 -2.26 2.20 6.44
N GLY A 100 -1.91 1.55 5.36
CA GLY A 100 -2.62 0.35 4.86
C GLY A 100 -4.08 0.60 4.52
N SER A 101 -4.97 -0.13 5.17
CA SER A 101 -6.43 -0.07 4.98
C SER A 101 -7.02 1.28 5.39
N ASP A 102 -6.54 1.84 6.51
CA ASP A 102 -7.08 3.08 7.07
C ASP A 102 -6.89 4.25 6.11
N LEU A 103 -5.73 4.30 5.44
CA LEU A 103 -5.47 5.27 4.38
C LEU A 103 -6.46 5.10 3.21
N ILE A 104 -6.76 3.86 2.81
CA ILE A 104 -7.69 3.61 1.70
C ILE A 104 -9.10 4.06 2.06
N VAL A 105 -9.54 3.72 3.27
CA VAL A 105 -10.87 4.10 3.78
C VAL A 105 -10.99 5.62 3.85
N LYS A 106 -9.99 6.29 4.40
CA LYS A 106 -10.01 7.74 4.55
C LYS A 106 -10.04 8.48 3.21
N VAL A 107 -9.23 8.03 2.25
CA VAL A 107 -9.25 8.60 0.89
C VAL A 107 -10.62 8.42 0.23
N LYS A 108 -11.29 7.28 0.42
CA LYS A 108 -12.66 7.07 -0.08
C LYS A 108 -13.64 8.03 0.58
N GLN A 109 -13.58 8.19 1.91
CA GLN A 109 -14.44 9.11 2.65
C GLN A 109 -14.28 10.56 2.20
N GLU A 110 -13.04 11.00 1.93
CA GLU A 110 -12.76 12.33 1.39
C GLU A 110 -13.40 12.54 0.01
N ILE A 111 -13.25 11.55 -0.88
CA ILE A 111 -13.88 11.59 -2.21
C ILE A 111 -15.41 11.64 -2.09
N GLU A 112 -15.99 10.80 -1.24
CA GLU A 112 -17.43 10.78 -0.99
C GLU A 112 -17.94 12.11 -0.39
N SER A 113 -17.16 12.72 0.50
CA SER A 113 -17.45 14.05 1.06
C SER A 113 -17.50 15.10 -0.04
N GLU A 114 -16.55 15.11 -0.99
CA GLU A 114 -16.55 16.03 -2.12
C GLU A 114 -17.75 15.80 -3.06
N ILE A 115 -18.15 14.55 -3.27
CA ILE A 115 -19.34 14.20 -4.07
C ILE A 115 -20.61 14.69 -3.37
N LYS A 116 -20.74 14.46 -2.06
CA LYS A 116 -21.90 14.89 -1.26
C LYS A 116 -22.06 16.42 -1.25
N LYS A 117 -20.94 17.14 -1.20
CA LYS A 117 -20.93 18.63 -1.31
C LYS A 117 -21.29 19.13 -2.69
N GLN A 118 -21.46 18.27 -3.68
CA GLN A 118 -21.71 18.62 -5.08
C GLN A 118 -20.67 19.60 -5.66
N SER A 119 -19.43 19.49 -5.18
CA SER A 119 -18.32 20.33 -5.66
C SER A 119 -17.93 19.93 -7.10
N TRP A 120 -17.29 20.87 -7.84
CA TRP A 120 -16.74 20.54 -9.16
C TRP A 120 -15.75 19.35 -9.12
N ARG A 121 -14.97 19.24 -8.05
CA ARG A 121 -14.10 18.09 -7.81
C ARG A 121 -14.91 16.80 -7.61
N GLY A 122 -15.98 16.86 -6.83
CA GLY A 122 -16.88 15.73 -6.58
C GLY A 122 -17.54 15.24 -7.87
N TYR A 123 -18.05 16.14 -8.70
CA TYR A 123 -18.57 15.81 -10.02
C TYR A 123 -17.54 15.05 -10.86
N ARG A 124 -16.32 15.56 -10.93
CA ARG A 124 -15.25 14.90 -11.69
C ARG A 124 -14.86 13.52 -11.14
N HIS A 125 -14.86 13.35 -9.82
CA HIS A 125 -14.64 12.04 -9.19
C HIS A 125 -15.76 11.05 -9.51
N GLN A 126 -17.02 11.49 -9.51
CA GLN A 126 -18.18 10.68 -9.84
C GLN A 126 -18.08 10.08 -11.26
N TYR A 127 -17.63 10.89 -12.21
CA TYR A 127 -17.44 10.46 -13.61
C TYR A 127 -16.03 9.88 -13.90
N LYS A 128 -15.22 9.61 -12.88
CA LYS A 128 -13.85 9.09 -13.02
C LYS A 128 -12.95 9.93 -13.94
N GLN A 129 -13.17 11.23 -13.95
CA GLN A 129 -12.41 12.20 -14.75
C GLN A 129 -11.21 12.73 -13.98
N LYS A 130 -10.23 13.28 -14.70
CA LYS A 130 -9.08 13.96 -14.10
C LYS A 130 -9.53 15.21 -13.33
N VAL A 131 -9.14 15.33 -12.05
CA VAL A 131 -9.66 16.36 -11.12
C VAL A 131 -8.80 17.63 -11.09
N ARG A 132 -7.50 17.50 -11.45
CA ARG A 132 -6.52 18.60 -11.32
C ARG A 132 -6.32 19.42 -12.59
N GLY A 133 -7.34 19.57 -13.45
CA GLY A 133 -7.27 20.39 -14.65
C GLY A 133 -6.39 19.84 -15.78
N GLN A 134 -6.01 18.58 -15.73
CA GLN A 134 -5.19 17.94 -16.77
C GLN A 134 -5.98 17.82 -18.10
N ARG A 135 -5.25 17.90 -19.19
CA ARG A 135 -5.83 17.75 -20.55
C ARG A 135 -6.51 16.38 -20.70
N THR A 136 -7.73 16.37 -21.26
CA THR A 136 -8.54 15.14 -21.42
C THR A 136 -8.76 14.74 -22.88
N ARG A 137 -8.30 15.55 -23.85
CA ARG A 137 -8.54 15.26 -25.26
C ARG A 137 -7.84 13.98 -25.76
N SER A 138 -6.60 13.75 -25.33
CA SER A 138 -5.78 12.60 -25.71
C SER A 138 -5.52 11.61 -24.58
N THR A 139 -5.79 12.00 -23.33
CA THR A 139 -5.55 11.20 -22.13
C THR A 139 -6.84 11.07 -21.30
N GLY A 140 -6.88 10.07 -20.43
CA GLY A 140 -8.03 9.82 -19.55
C GLY A 140 -9.21 9.14 -20.27
N ARG A 141 -8.97 8.55 -21.43
CA ARG A 141 -9.95 7.71 -22.11
C ARG A 141 -10.00 6.37 -21.40
N THR A 142 -11.22 5.95 -21.01
CA THR A 142 -11.49 4.64 -20.40
C THR A 142 -12.22 3.79 -21.42
N GLY A 143 -11.76 2.57 -21.62
CA GLY A 143 -12.34 1.61 -22.54
C GLY A 143 -11.32 1.07 -23.54
N ASP A 144 -11.67 -0.02 -24.18
CA ASP A 144 -10.84 -0.64 -25.21
C ASP A 144 -10.82 0.18 -26.49
N THR A 145 -9.73 0.06 -27.25
CA THR A 145 -9.61 0.70 -28.56
C THR A 145 -10.65 0.09 -29.52
N ILE A 146 -11.49 0.92 -30.12
CA ILE A 146 -12.43 0.45 -31.16
C ILE A 146 -11.59 0.17 -32.41
N GLY A 147 -11.54 -1.09 -32.82
CA GLY A 147 -10.77 -1.54 -33.99
C GLY A 147 -10.78 -3.06 -34.10
N VAL A 148 -10.14 -3.58 -35.14
CA VAL A 148 -10.00 -5.03 -35.32
C VAL A 148 -9.02 -5.57 -34.27
N MET A 149 -9.56 -6.22 -33.25
CA MET A 149 -8.75 -7.00 -32.31
C MET A 149 -8.49 -8.38 -32.90
N LYS A 150 -7.21 -8.81 -32.91
CA LYS A 150 -6.90 -10.23 -33.17
C LYS A 150 -7.59 -11.03 -32.07
N SER A 151 -8.54 -11.90 -32.47
CA SER A 151 -9.15 -12.84 -31.51
C SER A 151 -8.02 -13.60 -30.82
N LYS A 152 -7.95 -13.52 -29.48
CA LYS A 152 -7.09 -14.41 -28.71
C LYS A 152 -7.52 -15.83 -29.07
N ALA A 153 -6.62 -16.60 -29.70
CA ALA A 153 -6.88 -18.00 -29.98
C ALA A 153 -7.32 -18.67 -28.66
N VAL A 154 -8.58 -19.09 -28.64
CA VAL A 154 -9.08 -19.88 -27.50
C VAL A 154 -8.25 -21.16 -27.51
N PRO A 155 -7.50 -21.52 -26.45
CA PRO A 155 -6.80 -22.78 -26.41
C PRO A 155 -7.80 -23.90 -26.63
N ALA A 156 -7.53 -24.76 -27.61
CA ALA A 156 -8.39 -25.88 -27.92
C ALA A 156 -8.63 -26.70 -26.65
N PRO A 157 -9.89 -27.13 -26.37
CA PRO A 157 -10.18 -27.92 -25.19
C PRO A 157 -9.30 -29.19 -25.24
N ALA A 158 -8.57 -29.43 -24.14
CA ALA A 158 -7.72 -30.61 -24.00
C ALA A 158 -8.54 -31.87 -24.28
N ALA A 159 -8.08 -32.68 -25.25
CA ALA A 159 -8.73 -33.94 -25.60
C ALA A 159 -8.85 -34.80 -24.36
N LYS A 160 -10.07 -35.24 -24.04
CA LYS A 160 -10.32 -36.19 -22.94
C LYS A 160 -9.55 -37.47 -23.24
N PRO A 161 -8.86 -38.06 -22.25
CA PRO A 161 -8.22 -39.36 -22.44
C PRO A 161 -9.30 -40.40 -22.79
N ALA A 162 -9.06 -41.11 -23.89
CA ALA A 162 -9.95 -42.20 -24.32
C ALA A 162 -9.96 -43.32 -23.25
N ASP A 163 -11.15 -43.66 -22.77
CA ASP A 163 -11.36 -44.78 -21.86
C ASP A 163 -10.77 -46.05 -22.45
N ALA A 164 -9.74 -46.57 -21.80
CA ALA A 164 -9.20 -47.92 -22.09
C ALA A 164 -10.27 -48.95 -21.67
N LYS A 165 -11.00 -49.51 -22.66
CA LYS A 165 -11.83 -50.69 -22.47
C LYS A 165 -10.99 -51.82 -21.97
N LYS A 166 -11.18 -52.25 -20.70
CA LYS A 166 -10.76 -53.53 -20.19
C LYS A 166 -11.53 -54.64 -20.90
N LYS A 167 -10.79 -55.54 -21.53
CA LYS A 167 -11.22 -56.89 -21.81
C LYS A 167 -10.92 -57.78 -20.60
#